data_4c9c14eaf3dc685ddafa7fa770def235
#
_entry.id   4c9c14eaf3dc685ddafa7fa770def235
#
_cell.length_a   1.000
_cell.length_b   1.000
_cell.length_c   1.000
_cell.angle_alpha   90.00
_cell.angle_beta   90.00
_cell.angle_gamma   90.00
#
_symmetry.space_group_name_H-M   'P 1'
#
loop_
_entity.id
_entity.type
_entity.pdbx_description
1 polymer ?
#
loop_
_entity_poly.entity_id
_entity_poly.type
_entity_poly.pdbx_seq_one_letter_code
_entity_poly.pdbx_strand_id
1 'polypeptide(L)'
;NEIKSMIDQFGIETVQAYMNHVQDNAEECIRNAITKLSEGKYEYELDNGEFIKVTIRIDKIKREATIDFTGTAEKNPFNYNAPMAVCHAVILYVFRTLVGNNIPLNEGCFKPLNIIIPNNSMINAKYPSAVIAGNTEVSQLTCNALFGALGVIAGSQATMNNFIWGR
;
A
#
# COMPACT_ATOMS: atom_id res chain seq x y z
N ASN A 1 -6.49 -7.32 -27.27
CA ASN A 1 -7.69 -6.84 -27.98
C ASN A 1 -9.01 -7.31 -27.37
N GLU A 2 -8.98 -7.90 -26.16
CA GLU A 2 -10.16 -8.42 -25.45
C GLU A 2 -11.21 -7.32 -25.16
N ILE A 3 -10.76 -6.13 -24.73
CA ILE A 3 -11.68 -5.00 -24.50
C ILE A 3 -12.44 -4.63 -25.78
N LYS A 4 -11.77 -4.62 -26.94
CA LYS A 4 -12.43 -4.35 -28.21
C LYS A 4 -13.49 -5.40 -28.51
N SER A 5 -13.17 -6.69 -28.32
CA SER A 5 -14.12 -7.77 -28.50
C SER A 5 -15.35 -7.64 -27.58
N MET A 6 -15.15 -7.25 -26.32
CA MET A 6 -16.26 -6.98 -25.40
C MET A 6 -17.11 -5.78 -25.86
N ILE A 7 -16.49 -4.72 -26.37
CA ILE A 7 -17.21 -3.55 -26.88
C ILE A 7 -18.03 -3.93 -28.11
N ASP A 8 -17.45 -4.72 -29.02
CA ASP A 8 -18.15 -5.19 -30.23
C ASP A 8 -19.36 -6.10 -29.88
N GLN A 9 -19.27 -6.85 -28.78
CA GLN A 9 -20.31 -7.77 -28.33
C GLN A 9 -21.39 -7.09 -27.48
N PHE A 10 -21.02 -6.20 -26.56
CA PHE A 10 -21.91 -5.67 -25.52
C PHE A 10 -22.18 -4.17 -25.63
N GLY A 11 -21.47 -3.46 -26.49
CA GLY A 11 -21.52 -2.01 -26.62
C GLY A 11 -20.62 -1.30 -25.57
N ILE A 12 -20.12 -0.12 -25.95
CA ILE A 12 -19.17 0.64 -25.13
C ILE A 12 -19.76 1.09 -23.79
N GLU A 13 -21.02 1.51 -23.78
CA GLU A 13 -21.69 1.98 -22.55
C GLU A 13 -21.80 0.85 -21.50
N THR A 14 -22.14 -0.36 -21.94
CA THR A 14 -22.21 -1.53 -21.08
C THR A 14 -20.83 -1.86 -20.50
N VAL A 15 -19.80 -1.89 -21.33
CA VAL A 15 -18.43 -2.22 -20.89
C VAL A 15 -17.95 -1.17 -19.89
N GLN A 16 -18.17 0.12 -20.13
CA GLN A 16 -17.80 1.18 -19.19
C GLN A 16 -18.57 1.09 -17.86
N ALA A 17 -19.86 0.79 -17.91
CA ALA A 17 -20.66 0.59 -16.70
C ALA A 17 -20.09 -0.55 -15.83
N TYR A 18 -19.73 -1.69 -16.43
CA TYR A 18 -19.15 -2.81 -15.72
C TYR A 18 -17.74 -2.51 -15.18
N MET A 19 -16.92 -1.74 -15.90
CA MET A 19 -15.63 -1.26 -15.37
C MET A 19 -15.81 -0.44 -14.09
N ASN A 20 -16.83 0.42 -14.05
CA ASN A 20 -17.16 1.19 -12.84
C ASN A 20 -17.68 0.27 -11.71
N HIS A 21 -18.60 -0.65 -12.01
CA HIS A 21 -19.11 -1.58 -11.01
C HIS A 21 -18.02 -2.45 -10.37
N VAL A 22 -17.01 -2.86 -11.14
CA VAL A 22 -15.86 -3.62 -10.61
C VAL A 22 -15.05 -2.76 -9.64
N GLN A 23 -14.87 -1.47 -9.91
CA GLN A 23 -14.22 -0.55 -8.99
C GLN A 23 -15.06 -0.26 -7.75
N ASP A 24 -16.35 -0.04 -7.91
CA ASP A 24 -17.28 0.20 -6.79
C ASP A 24 -17.35 -1.00 -5.85
N ASN A 25 -17.34 -2.21 -6.40
CA ASN A 25 -17.27 -3.44 -5.60
C ASN A 25 -15.97 -3.52 -4.79
N ALA A 26 -14.82 -3.20 -5.40
CA ALA A 26 -13.55 -3.19 -4.69
C ALA A 26 -13.52 -2.11 -3.58
N GLU A 27 -14.04 -0.91 -3.86
CA GLU A 27 -14.20 0.16 -2.88
C GLU A 27 -15.04 -0.29 -1.68
N GLU A 28 -16.22 -0.85 -1.93
CA GLU A 28 -17.13 -1.28 -0.86
C GLU A 28 -16.51 -2.39 0.01
N CYS A 29 -15.77 -3.31 -0.59
CA CYS A 29 -15.07 -4.34 0.16
C CYS A 29 -14.02 -3.75 1.11
N ILE A 30 -13.24 -2.75 0.65
CA ILE A 30 -12.26 -2.06 1.50
C ILE A 30 -12.97 -1.24 2.58
N ARG A 31 -14.06 -0.51 2.26
CA ARG A 31 -14.86 0.22 3.25
C ARG A 31 -15.39 -0.70 4.35
N ASN A 32 -15.83 -1.90 3.99
CA ASN A 32 -16.29 -2.90 4.95
C ASN A 32 -15.14 -3.44 5.83
N ALA A 33 -13.96 -3.65 5.28
CA ALA A 33 -12.79 -4.02 6.07
C ALA A 33 -12.42 -2.91 7.08
N ILE A 34 -12.40 -1.63 6.64
CA ILE A 34 -12.08 -0.47 7.48
C ILE A 34 -13.00 -0.39 8.71
N THR A 35 -14.27 -0.78 8.62
CA THR A 35 -15.18 -0.75 9.78
C THR A 35 -14.70 -1.61 10.95
N LYS A 36 -13.94 -2.65 10.67
CA LYS A 36 -13.42 -3.62 11.65
C LYS A 36 -12.05 -3.24 12.21
N LEU A 37 -11.37 -2.28 11.57
CA LEU A 37 -10.04 -1.85 11.96
C LEU A 37 -10.07 -0.83 13.10
N SER A 38 -8.95 -0.73 13.80
CA SER A 38 -8.71 0.28 14.84
C SER A 38 -7.66 1.27 14.39
N GLU A 39 -7.73 2.47 14.93
CA GLU A 39 -6.67 3.46 14.79
C GLU A 39 -5.41 3.02 15.51
N GLY A 40 -4.27 3.46 15.01
CA GLY A 40 -3.01 3.18 15.66
C GLY A 40 -1.84 3.90 15.02
N LYS A 41 -0.71 3.79 15.68
CA LYS A 41 0.57 4.32 15.20
C LYS A 41 1.66 3.29 15.45
N TYR A 42 2.65 3.31 14.58
CA TYR A 42 3.81 2.45 14.72
C TYR A 42 5.06 3.13 14.17
N GLU A 43 6.18 2.86 14.80
CA GLU A 43 7.51 3.29 14.36
C GLU A 43 8.36 2.05 14.20
N TYR A 44 8.75 1.77 12.97
CA TYR A 44 9.63 0.65 12.65
C TYR A 44 11.05 1.17 12.50
N GLU A 45 11.94 0.72 13.36
CA GLU A 45 13.37 1.04 13.30
C GLU A 45 14.07 0.06 12.34
N LEU A 46 14.85 0.61 11.42
CA LEU A 46 15.73 -0.14 10.53
C LEU A 46 17.09 -0.38 11.19
N ASP A 47 17.84 -1.36 10.70
CA ASP A 47 19.19 -1.70 11.21
C ASP A 47 20.20 -0.54 11.16
N ASN A 48 19.96 0.45 10.31
CA ASN A 48 20.77 1.67 10.20
C ASN A 48 20.32 2.80 11.15
N GLY A 49 19.32 2.56 12.00
CA GLY A 49 18.76 3.55 12.94
C GLY A 49 17.78 4.54 12.32
N GLU A 50 17.41 4.38 11.05
CA GLU A 50 16.34 5.16 10.41
C GLU A 50 14.97 4.58 10.77
N PHE A 51 13.90 5.39 10.60
CA PHE A 51 12.55 4.98 10.99
C PHE A 51 11.55 5.11 9.84
N ILE A 52 10.70 4.11 9.70
CA ILE A 52 9.43 4.24 8.99
C ILE A 52 8.35 4.46 10.05
N LYS A 53 7.68 5.61 9.98
CA LYS A 53 6.62 5.97 10.91
C LYS A 53 5.29 5.99 10.17
N VAL A 54 4.27 5.45 10.81
CA VAL A 54 2.92 5.48 10.27
C VAL A 54 1.89 5.73 11.36
N THR A 55 0.94 6.59 11.06
CA THR A 55 -0.26 6.83 11.88
C THR A 55 -1.48 6.54 11.03
N ILE A 56 -2.34 5.66 11.50
CA ILE A 56 -3.59 5.30 10.83
C ILE A 56 -4.75 5.85 11.64
N ARG A 57 -5.61 6.64 11.00
CA ARG A 57 -6.85 7.16 11.58
C ARG A 57 -8.04 6.59 10.81
N ILE A 58 -9.09 6.23 11.53
CA ILE A 58 -10.27 5.56 10.96
C ILE A 58 -11.52 6.42 11.17
N ASP A 59 -12.13 6.86 10.09
CA ASP A 59 -13.47 7.44 10.11
C ASP A 59 -14.51 6.33 9.93
N LYS A 60 -15.11 5.90 11.04
CA LYS A 60 -16.13 4.83 11.04
C LYS A 60 -17.43 5.25 10.34
N ILE A 61 -17.74 6.54 10.31
CA ILE A 61 -18.98 7.06 9.71
C ILE A 61 -18.84 7.04 8.19
N LYS A 62 -17.74 7.60 7.68
CA LYS A 62 -17.44 7.61 6.25
C LYS A 62 -16.89 6.28 5.76
N ARG A 63 -16.44 5.42 6.67
CA ARG A 63 -15.75 4.16 6.38
C ARG A 63 -14.48 4.41 5.54
N GLU A 64 -13.66 5.37 6.00
CA GLU A 64 -12.44 5.81 5.36
C GLU A 64 -11.26 5.69 6.31
N ALA A 65 -10.07 5.51 5.76
CA ALA A 65 -8.82 5.49 6.53
C ALA A 65 -7.86 6.56 6.01
N THR A 66 -7.23 7.28 6.95
CA THR A 66 -6.08 8.13 6.64
C THR A 66 -4.82 7.42 7.08
N ILE A 67 -3.89 7.20 6.15
CA ILE A 67 -2.59 6.57 6.36
C ILE A 67 -1.54 7.66 6.20
N ASP A 68 -0.94 8.07 7.31
CA ASP A 68 -0.05 9.21 7.40
C ASP A 68 1.36 8.75 7.79
N PHE A 69 2.31 8.88 6.86
CA PHE A 69 3.73 8.54 7.05
C PHE A 69 4.59 9.71 7.49
N THR A 70 3.99 10.80 7.96
CA THR A 70 4.73 11.97 8.46
C THR A 70 5.70 11.57 9.59
N GLY A 71 6.95 11.99 9.45
CA GLY A 71 8.03 11.65 10.39
C GLY A 71 8.86 10.43 9.97
N THR A 72 8.52 9.75 8.86
CA THR A 72 9.41 8.77 8.23
C THR A 72 10.72 9.45 7.81
N ALA A 73 11.83 8.74 7.97
CA ALA A 73 13.16 9.22 7.62
C ALA A 73 13.24 9.80 6.19
N GLU A 74 14.10 10.79 6.02
CA GLU A 74 14.41 11.32 4.69
C GLU A 74 15.10 10.26 3.82
N LYS A 75 15.12 10.49 2.51
CA LYS A 75 15.87 9.64 1.59
C LYS A 75 17.33 9.57 2.02
N ASN A 76 17.88 8.37 2.06
CA ASN A 76 19.28 8.17 2.38
C ASN A 76 20.18 8.11 1.11
N PRO A 77 21.48 8.29 1.24
CA PRO A 77 22.40 8.25 0.10
C PRO A 77 22.66 6.84 -0.43
N PHE A 78 22.12 5.82 0.23
CA PHE A 78 22.29 4.41 -0.12
C PHE A 78 21.05 3.85 -0.80
N ASN A 79 20.94 2.51 -0.84
CA ASN A 79 19.90 1.80 -1.59
C ASN A 79 18.56 1.64 -0.85
N TYR A 80 18.49 2.00 0.43
CA TYR A 80 17.29 1.83 1.27
C TYR A 80 16.26 2.94 1.04
N ASN A 81 15.90 3.13 -0.23
CA ASN A 81 14.84 4.04 -0.61
C ASN A 81 13.85 3.33 -1.53
N ALA A 82 12.62 3.79 -1.53
CA ALA A 82 11.57 3.31 -2.42
C ALA A 82 10.89 4.48 -3.15
N PRO A 83 10.52 4.33 -4.42
CA PRO A 83 9.62 5.27 -5.06
C PRO A 83 8.22 5.16 -4.47
N MET A 84 7.44 6.23 -4.55
CA MET A 84 6.08 6.31 -4.01
C MET A 84 5.16 5.16 -4.48
N ALA A 85 5.35 4.67 -5.70
CA ALA A 85 4.58 3.56 -6.24
C ALA A 85 4.73 2.27 -5.42
N VAL A 86 5.91 2.02 -4.83
CA VAL A 86 6.14 0.87 -3.94
C VAL A 86 5.34 1.04 -2.65
N CYS A 87 5.33 2.23 -2.06
CA CYS A 87 4.54 2.51 -0.87
C CYS A 87 3.03 2.30 -1.13
N HIS A 88 2.51 2.80 -2.24
CA HIS A 88 1.13 2.57 -2.65
C HIS A 88 0.82 1.07 -2.84
N ALA A 89 1.71 0.34 -3.50
CA ALA A 89 1.54 -1.11 -3.69
C ALA A 89 1.48 -1.86 -2.35
N VAL A 90 2.30 -1.48 -1.38
CA VAL A 90 2.29 -2.06 -0.03
C VAL A 90 1.00 -1.74 0.72
N ILE A 91 0.54 -0.49 0.68
CA ILE A 91 -0.75 -0.11 1.29
C ILE A 91 -1.88 -0.95 0.70
N LEU A 92 -1.92 -1.06 -0.62
CA LEU A 92 -2.91 -1.87 -1.32
C LEU A 92 -2.84 -3.34 -0.90
N TYR A 93 -1.64 -3.90 -0.83
CA TYR A 93 -1.43 -5.27 -0.36
C TYR A 93 -1.99 -5.46 1.06
N VAL A 94 -1.64 -4.58 2.00
CA VAL A 94 -2.08 -4.68 3.40
C VAL A 94 -3.60 -4.61 3.50
N PHE A 95 -4.23 -3.59 2.93
CA PHE A 95 -5.68 -3.44 3.02
C PHE A 95 -6.42 -4.56 2.29
N ARG A 96 -5.89 -5.04 1.17
CA ARG A 96 -6.49 -6.16 0.44
C ARG A 96 -6.41 -7.48 1.20
N THR A 97 -5.33 -7.76 1.93
CA THR A 97 -5.23 -8.97 2.76
C THR A 97 -6.22 -8.99 3.92
N LEU A 98 -6.71 -7.80 4.34
CA LEU A 98 -7.71 -7.67 5.41
C LEU A 98 -9.15 -7.83 4.92
N VAL A 99 -9.36 -7.90 3.61
CA VAL A 99 -10.67 -8.19 3.03
C VAL A 99 -10.87 -9.70 2.98
N GLY A 100 -11.86 -10.23 3.67
CA GLY A 100 -12.13 -11.66 3.77
C GLY A 100 -12.65 -12.33 2.49
N ASN A 101 -12.76 -11.59 1.39
CA ASN A 101 -13.28 -12.05 0.10
C ASN A 101 -12.27 -11.85 -1.02
N ASN A 102 -12.41 -12.61 -2.09
CA ASN A 102 -11.63 -12.40 -3.31
C ASN A 102 -12.16 -11.18 -4.06
N ILE A 103 -11.42 -10.08 -4.02
CA ILE A 103 -11.75 -8.83 -4.72
C ILE A 103 -10.78 -8.57 -5.87
N PRO A 104 -11.25 -7.95 -6.97
CA PRO A 104 -10.37 -7.49 -8.03
C PRO A 104 -9.35 -6.46 -7.52
N LEU A 105 -8.12 -6.54 -8.01
CA LEU A 105 -7.10 -5.54 -7.77
C LEU A 105 -7.28 -4.39 -8.76
N ASN A 106 -7.79 -3.26 -8.29
CA ASN A 106 -8.00 -2.06 -9.11
C ASN A 106 -8.01 -0.78 -8.25
N GLU A 107 -8.11 0.37 -8.92
CA GLU A 107 -8.12 1.70 -8.29
C GLU A 107 -9.27 1.91 -7.28
N GLY A 108 -10.35 1.16 -7.39
CA GLY A 108 -11.45 1.21 -6.42
C GLY A 108 -10.99 0.92 -4.99
N CYS A 109 -9.94 0.09 -4.83
CA CYS A 109 -9.38 -0.20 -3.52
C CYS A 109 -8.77 1.03 -2.82
N PHE A 110 -8.35 2.05 -3.57
CA PHE A 110 -7.75 3.27 -3.01
C PHE A 110 -8.77 4.34 -2.68
N LYS A 111 -9.97 4.31 -3.25
CA LYS A 111 -10.98 5.37 -3.05
C LYS A 111 -11.26 5.70 -1.58
N PRO A 112 -11.35 4.73 -0.64
CA PRO A 112 -11.58 5.02 0.78
C PRO A 112 -10.29 5.31 1.56
N LEU A 113 -9.13 5.39 0.92
CA LEU A 113 -7.82 5.57 1.55
C LEU A 113 -7.25 6.94 1.24
N ASN A 114 -7.09 7.78 2.28
CA ASN A 114 -6.36 9.03 2.19
C ASN A 114 -4.90 8.79 2.59
N ILE A 115 -3.96 8.90 1.64
CA ILE A 115 -2.56 8.54 1.83
C ILE A 115 -1.71 9.80 1.87
N ILE A 116 -0.97 9.99 2.95
CA ILE A 116 -0.06 11.11 3.17
C ILE A 116 1.37 10.56 3.25
N ILE A 117 2.18 10.85 2.23
CA ILE A 117 3.58 10.44 2.16
C ILE A 117 4.44 11.69 2.07
N PRO A 118 5.38 11.92 3.00
CA PRO A 118 6.24 13.09 2.97
C PRO A 118 7.08 13.13 1.71
N ASN A 119 7.22 14.33 1.15
CA ASN A 119 8.14 14.54 0.04
C ASN A 119 9.57 14.28 0.50
N ASN A 120 10.38 13.70 -0.39
CA ASN A 120 11.79 13.41 -0.13
C ASN A 120 12.07 12.44 1.03
N SER A 121 11.06 11.68 1.48
CA SER A 121 11.26 10.58 2.43
C SER A 121 11.81 9.33 1.74
N MET A 122 12.35 8.40 2.54
CA MET A 122 12.88 7.13 2.02
C MET A 122 11.83 6.27 1.31
N ILE A 123 10.54 6.48 1.56
CA ILE A 123 9.41 5.79 0.89
C ILE A 123 8.78 6.62 -0.24
N ASN A 124 9.37 7.77 -0.58
CA ASN A 124 8.99 8.65 -1.69
C ASN A 124 10.24 9.30 -2.33
N ALA A 125 11.25 8.49 -2.53
CA ALA A 125 12.49 8.93 -3.15
C ALA A 125 12.30 9.14 -4.67
N LYS A 126 12.86 10.25 -5.17
CA LYS A 126 12.81 10.61 -6.59
C LYS A 126 14.19 10.43 -7.23
N TYR A 127 14.19 10.30 -8.55
CA TYR A 127 15.42 10.32 -9.33
C TYR A 127 16.32 11.51 -8.92
N PRO A 128 17.64 11.32 -8.77
CA PRO A 128 18.44 10.13 -9.07
C PRO A 128 18.74 9.20 -7.86
N SER A 129 17.85 9.13 -6.87
CA SER A 129 18.06 8.30 -5.68
C SER A 129 18.19 6.81 -6.03
N ALA A 130 19.09 6.10 -5.35
CA ALA A 130 19.20 4.66 -5.45
C ALA A 130 18.01 3.99 -4.74
N VAL A 131 17.31 3.09 -5.43
CA VAL A 131 16.05 2.51 -4.95
C VAL A 131 16.01 0.98 -5.05
N ILE A 132 17.15 0.32 -5.18
CA ILE A 132 17.20 -1.13 -5.40
C ILE A 132 16.60 -1.92 -4.23
N ALA A 133 16.81 -1.47 -3.00
CA ALA A 133 16.23 -2.10 -1.81
C ALA A 133 14.75 -1.73 -1.59
N GLY A 134 14.17 -0.91 -2.44
CA GLY A 134 12.76 -0.50 -2.33
C GLY A 134 11.81 -1.69 -2.35
N ASN A 135 11.98 -2.60 -3.30
CA ASN A 135 11.13 -3.78 -3.43
C ASN A 135 11.52 -4.94 -2.52
N THR A 136 12.75 -5.01 -2.06
CA THR A 136 13.27 -6.15 -1.31
C THR A 136 13.24 -5.94 0.20
N GLU A 137 13.52 -4.73 0.64
CA GLU A 137 13.62 -4.38 2.06
C GLU A 137 12.54 -3.38 2.46
N VAL A 138 12.56 -2.17 1.88
CA VAL A 138 11.69 -1.05 2.29
C VAL A 138 10.21 -1.39 2.17
N SER A 139 9.82 -2.16 1.15
CA SER A 139 8.43 -2.61 0.99
C SER A 139 7.98 -3.50 2.16
N GLN A 140 8.79 -4.44 2.58
CA GLN A 140 8.47 -5.36 3.68
C GLN A 140 8.48 -4.63 5.03
N LEU A 141 9.44 -3.71 5.25
CA LEU A 141 9.48 -2.87 6.44
C LEU A 141 8.25 -1.97 6.54
N THR A 142 7.83 -1.37 5.42
CA THR A 142 6.60 -0.57 5.35
C THR A 142 5.36 -1.41 5.63
N CYS A 143 5.31 -2.65 5.11
CA CYS A 143 4.23 -3.60 5.36
C CYS A 143 4.14 -3.93 6.85
N ASN A 144 5.27 -4.23 7.51
CA ASN A 144 5.33 -4.49 8.94
C ASN A 144 4.90 -3.27 9.78
N ALA A 145 5.30 -2.08 9.37
CA ALA A 145 4.87 -0.84 10.04
C ALA A 145 3.34 -0.67 9.98
N LEU A 146 2.72 -0.94 8.82
CA LEU A 146 1.27 -0.88 8.66
C LEU A 146 0.55 -1.94 9.50
N PHE A 147 1.01 -3.19 9.49
CA PHE A 147 0.44 -4.24 10.34
C PHE A 147 0.61 -3.95 11.82
N GLY A 148 1.76 -3.39 12.21
CA GLY A 148 2.00 -2.95 13.59
C GLY A 148 1.05 -1.83 14.02
N ALA A 149 0.83 -0.83 13.15
CA ALA A 149 -0.10 0.27 13.43
C ALA A 149 -1.56 -0.21 13.53
N LEU A 150 -1.96 -1.17 12.71
CA LEU A 150 -3.31 -1.76 12.74
C LEU A 150 -3.48 -2.79 13.87
N GLY A 151 -2.39 -3.35 14.39
CA GLY A 151 -2.42 -4.36 15.44
C GLY A 151 -3.06 -5.69 15.02
N VAL A 152 -3.04 -6.02 13.74
CA VAL A 152 -3.79 -7.18 13.18
C VAL A 152 -2.94 -8.41 12.96
N ILE A 153 -1.64 -8.24 12.74
CA ILE A 153 -0.69 -9.33 12.45
C ILE A 153 0.67 -8.97 13.02
N ALA A 154 1.41 -9.96 13.51
CA ALA A 154 2.80 -9.80 13.92
C ALA A 154 3.68 -9.49 12.70
N GLY A 155 4.70 -8.65 12.90
CA GLY A 155 5.70 -8.35 11.87
C GLY A 155 6.47 -9.60 11.43
N SER A 156 6.91 -9.59 10.19
CA SER A 156 7.81 -10.61 9.64
C SER A 156 9.27 -10.21 9.80
N GLN A 157 10.17 -11.09 9.41
CA GLN A 157 11.61 -10.80 9.26
C GLN A 157 11.88 -9.89 8.06
N ALA A 158 11.30 -8.84 7.87
CA ALA A 158 11.32 -7.90 6.76
C ALA A 158 12.68 -7.71 6.06
N THR A 159 13.08 -8.70 5.29
CA THR A 159 14.29 -8.69 4.48
C THR A 159 14.06 -9.45 3.17
N MET A 160 15.01 -9.39 2.26
CA MET A 160 14.99 -10.14 1.02
C MET A 160 15.08 -11.65 1.32
N ASN A 161 14.00 -12.39 1.04
CA ASN A 161 13.89 -13.83 1.31
C ASN A 161 14.60 -14.69 0.24
N ASN A 162 15.56 -14.13 -0.48
CA ASN A 162 16.36 -14.84 -1.47
C ASN A 162 17.75 -15.17 -0.89
N PHE A 163 18.16 -16.40 -1.03
CA PHE A 163 19.55 -16.78 -0.77
C PHE A 163 20.41 -16.41 -1.97
N ILE A 164 21.24 -15.39 -1.80
CA ILE A 164 22.18 -14.95 -2.84
C ILE A 164 23.57 -15.44 -2.45
N TRP A 165 24.19 -16.22 -3.34
CA TRP A 165 25.51 -16.72 -3.17
C TRP A 165 26.34 -16.44 -4.42
N GLY A 166 27.60 -16.02 -4.23
CA GLY A 166 28.53 -15.73 -5.32
C GLY A 166 29.97 -15.62 -4.83
N ARG A 167 30.90 -15.62 -5.77
CA ARG A 167 32.33 -15.32 -5.54
C ARG A 167 32.63 -13.91 -5.98
#